data_b7c33e6c10faec38964ade536fce9600
#
_entry.id   b7c33e6c10faec38964ade536fce9600
#
_cell.length_a   1.000
_cell.length_b   1.000
_cell.length_c   1.000
_cell.angle_alpha   90.00
_cell.angle_beta   90.00
_cell.angle_gamma   90.00
#
_symmetry.space_group_name_H-M   'P 1'
#
loop_
_entity.id
_entity.type
_entity.pdbx_description
1 polymer ?
#
loop_
_entity_poly.entity_id
_entity_poly.type
_entity_poly.pdbx_seq_one_letter_code
_entity_poly.pdbx_strand_id
1 'polypeptide(L)'
;SPADIRQGATGVPVVDQAVRTLYASGYLHNHARMWLASYVVHVRKVHWRVGADWMYGHLLDGDLASNHLSWQWVAGTGSHKPYLFNADNVAKYAPASWRSPGTVIDQSYEALDQWAQQPEMREDALITPTHRYPTEPEPPLLSTPPQSLGMKAPKPADVAGRHVWLVHPWNLGDLPTTLSQDTVVVGVFVNDFHQAFPWSEGRWHFVASRMAALASVIWHGDAATIEAALKSAHSVQSTDDLHVRPWLSRWAQCEPAPTLFPAVDRRCDSFSQWWA
;
A
#
# COMPACT_ATOMS: atom_id res chain seq x y z
N SER A 1 14.29 -5.30 0.61
CA SER A 1 14.34 -6.43 -0.36
C SER A 1 15.65 -6.40 -1.13
N PRO A 2 16.19 -7.56 -1.59
CA PRO A 2 17.35 -7.64 -2.46
C PRO A 2 17.17 -6.84 -3.76
N ALA A 3 18.27 -6.31 -4.31
CA ALA A 3 18.23 -5.41 -5.46
C ALA A 3 17.67 -6.09 -6.72
N ASP A 4 18.03 -7.35 -6.97
CA ASP A 4 17.54 -8.13 -8.12
C ASP A 4 16.02 -8.33 -8.10
N ILE A 5 15.41 -8.50 -6.93
CA ILE A 5 13.95 -8.53 -6.79
C ILE A 5 13.37 -7.17 -7.17
N ARG A 6 13.87 -6.10 -6.56
CA ARG A 6 13.37 -4.74 -6.80
C ARG A 6 13.60 -4.24 -8.23
N GLN A 7 14.54 -4.82 -8.93
CA GLN A 7 14.85 -4.51 -10.34
C GLN A 7 14.17 -5.46 -11.34
N GLY A 8 13.33 -6.40 -10.87
CA GLY A 8 12.71 -7.40 -11.74
C GLY A 8 13.73 -8.20 -12.55
N ALA A 9 14.83 -8.60 -11.90
CA ALA A 9 15.98 -9.26 -12.51
C ALA A 9 16.36 -10.57 -11.79
N THR A 10 15.37 -11.24 -11.23
CA THR A 10 15.58 -12.51 -10.51
C THR A 10 15.79 -13.70 -11.44
N GLY A 11 15.42 -13.55 -12.71
CA GLY A 11 15.41 -14.64 -13.69
C GLY A 11 14.20 -15.57 -13.54
N VAL A 12 13.27 -15.28 -12.66
CA VAL A 12 11.98 -15.97 -12.51
C VAL A 12 10.89 -15.11 -13.16
N PRO A 13 10.39 -15.47 -14.36
CA PRO A 13 9.52 -14.61 -15.17
C PRO A 13 8.31 -14.05 -14.40
N VAL A 14 7.62 -14.87 -13.62
CA VAL A 14 6.45 -14.40 -12.84
C VAL A 14 6.82 -13.30 -11.84
N VAL A 15 7.98 -13.39 -11.21
CA VAL A 15 8.46 -12.39 -10.25
C VAL A 15 8.85 -11.10 -10.96
N ASP A 16 9.64 -11.24 -12.03
CA ASP A 16 10.16 -10.10 -12.79
C ASP A 16 9.03 -9.33 -13.48
N GLN A 17 8.04 -10.03 -14.04
CA GLN A 17 6.85 -9.41 -14.64
C GLN A 17 5.93 -8.77 -13.57
N ALA A 18 5.81 -9.36 -12.39
CA ALA A 18 5.04 -8.76 -11.30
C ALA A 18 5.66 -7.41 -10.87
N VAL A 19 6.99 -7.35 -10.72
CA VAL A 19 7.68 -6.10 -10.37
C VAL A 19 7.51 -5.03 -11.46
N ARG A 20 7.69 -5.38 -12.74
CA ARG A 20 7.45 -4.47 -13.85
C ARG A 20 6.03 -3.95 -13.89
N THR A 21 5.05 -4.83 -13.72
CA THR A 21 3.64 -4.46 -13.70
C THR A 21 3.32 -3.53 -12.53
N LEU A 22 3.88 -3.81 -11.34
CA LEU A 22 3.72 -2.96 -10.17
C LEU A 22 4.23 -1.54 -10.43
N TYR A 23 5.43 -1.40 -11.00
CA TYR A 23 6.01 -0.08 -11.27
C TYR A 23 5.31 0.67 -12.39
N ALA A 24 4.88 -0.05 -13.43
CA ALA A 24 4.21 0.56 -14.58
C ALA A 24 2.79 1.02 -14.28
N SER A 25 2.04 0.25 -13.47
CA SER A 25 0.61 0.48 -13.26
C SER A 25 0.21 0.85 -11.83
N GLY A 26 1.08 0.61 -10.85
CA GLY A 26 0.74 0.71 -9.43
C GLY A 26 -0.30 -0.32 -8.96
N TYR A 27 -0.53 -1.38 -9.75
CA TYR A 27 -1.52 -2.41 -9.45
C TYR A 27 -0.99 -3.80 -9.74
N LEU A 28 -1.37 -4.76 -8.93
CA LEU A 28 -1.18 -6.18 -9.17
C LEU A 28 -2.47 -6.94 -8.87
N HIS A 29 -2.79 -7.90 -9.73
CA HIS A 29 -3.83 -8.88 -9.44
C HIS A 29 -3.47 -9.66 -8.17
N ASN A 30 -4.48 -10.06 -7.39
CA ASN A 30 -4.27 -10.70 -6.09
C ASN A 30 -3.32 -11.91 -6.13
N HIS A 31 -3.43 -12.80 -7.13
CA HIS A 31 -2.48 -13.91 -7.28
C HIS A 31 -1.03 -13.43 -7.43
N ALA A 32 -0.79 -12.39 -8.23
CA ALA A 32 0.56 -11.86 -8.42
C ALA A 32 1.13 -11.27 -7.13
N ARG A 33 0.31 -10.61 -6.30
CA ARG A 33 0.73 -10.13 -4.97
C ARG A 33 1.17 -11.29 -4.08
N MET A 34 0.38 -12.36 -4.07
CA MET A 34 0.65 -13.54 -3.25
C MET A 34 1.88 -14.32 -3.75
N TRP A 35 2.05 -14.47 -5.07
CA TRP A 35 3.23 -15.11 -5.65
C TRP A 35 4.50 -14.34 -5.36
N LEU A 36 4.46 -13.02 -5.54
CA LEU A 36 5.61 -12.16 -5.24
C LEU A 36 5.97 -12.22 -3.75
N ALA A 37 4.98 -12.15 -2.86
CA ALA A 37 5.20 -12.27 -1.42
C ALA A 37 5.77 -13.63 -1.03
N SER A 38 5.23 -14.72 -1.59
CA SER A 38 5.72 -16.08 -1.35
C SER A 38 7.16 -16.27 -1.80
N TYR A 39 7.51 -15.77 -2.99
CA TYR A 39 8.88 -15.79 -3.48
C TYR A 39 9.83 -15.04 -2.55
N VAL A 40 9.49 -13.81 -2.18
CA VAL A 40 10.31 -12.98 -1.29
C VAL A 40 10.55 -13.64 0.05
N VAL A 41 9.51 -14.21 0.66
CA VAL A 41 9.60 -14.76 2.02
C VAL A 41 10.19 -16.17 2.02
N HIS A 42 9.67 -17.07 1.19
CA HIS A 42 10.01 -18.49 1.29
C HIS A 42 11.18 -18.89 0.42
N VAL A 43 11.33 -18.30 -0.76
CA VAL A 43 12.45 -18.59 -1.65
C VAL A 43 13.68 -17.76 -1.30
N ARG A 44 13.51 -16.44 -1.11
CA ARG A 44 14.60 -15.51 -0.88
C ARG A 44 14.86 -15.22 0.61
N LYS A 45 14.09 -15.82 1.51
CA LYS A 45 14.26 -15.74 2.98
C LYS A 45 14.32 -14.30 3.52
N VAL A 46 13.59 -13.41 2.87
CA VAL A 46 13.48 -12.01 3.30
C VAL A 46 12.31 -11.88 4.28
N HIS A 47 12.53 -11.17 5.38
CA HIS A 47 11.47 -10.94 6.35
C HIS A 47 10.26 -10.26 5.68
N TRP A 48 9.06 -10.79 5.91
CA TRP A 48 7.82 -10.37 5.25
C TRP A 48 7.57 -8.85 5.32
N ARG A 49 7.91 -8.21 6.44
CA ARG A 49 7.69 -6.77 6.65
C ARG A 49 8.43 -5.91 5.62
N VAL A 50 9.65 -6.31 5.26
CA VAL A 50 10.46 -5.59 4.27
C VAL A 50 9.79 -5.59 2.89
N GLY A 51 9.22 -6.73 2.50
CA GLY A 51 8.47 -6.84 1.25
C GLY A 51 7.12 -6.11 1.30
N ALA A 52 6.43 -6.19 2.44
CA ALA A 52 5.14 -5.53 2.65
C ALA A 52 5.26 -4.00 2.57
N ASP A 53 6.22 -3.41 3.26
CA ASP A 53 6.47 -1.96 3.24
C ASP A 53 6.83 -1.48 1.83
N TRP A 54 7.69 -2.23 1.13
CA TRP A 54 8.07 -1.93 -0.25
C TRP A 54 6.87 -1.98 -1.20
N MET A 55 6.10 -3.07 -1.21
CA MET A 55 4.94 -3.22 -2.09
C MET A 55 3.88 -2.16 -1.80
N TYR A 56 3.61 -1.88 -0.52
CA TYR A 56 2.65 -0.87 -0.11
C TYR A 56 2.95 0.51 -0.71
N GLY A 57 4.21 0.91 -0.72
CA GLY A 57 4.62 2.21 -1.27
C GLY A 57 4.31 2.39 -2.76
N HIS A 58 4.29 1.31 -3.53
CA HIS A 58 4.03 1.33 -4.97
C HIS A 58 2.57 1.09 -5.36
N LEU A 59 1.74 0.50 -4.49
CA LEU A 59 0.35 0.19 -4.80
C LEU A 59 -0.54 1.44 -4.72
N LEU A 60 -1.25 1.78 -5.81
CA LEU A 60 -2.22 2.87 -5.84
C LEU A 60 -3.43 2.58 -4.94
N ASP A 61 -3.83 1.33 -4.86
CA ASP A 61 -4.91 0.82 -4.01
C ASP A 61 -4.41 0.28 -2.66
N GLY A 62 -3.17 0.61 -2.27
CA GLY A 62 -2.55 0.08 -1.06
C GLY A 62 -3.28 0.51 0.21
N ASP A 63 -3.87 -0.46 0.91
CA ASP A 63 -4.33 -0.33 2.29
C ASP A 63 -3.30 -0.95 3.22
N LEU A 64 -2.89 -0.23 4.27
CA LEU A 64 -1.79 -0.63 5.13
C LEU A 64 -2.08 -1.95 5.86
N ALA A 65 -3.28 -2.06 6.45
CA ALA A 65 -3.67 -3.24 7.21
C ALA A 65 -3.84 -4.45 6.29
N SER A 66 -4.58 -4.30 5.20
CA SER A 66 -4.85 -5.39 4.24
C SER A 66 -3.56 -5.92 3.62
N ASN A 67 -2.67 -5.03 3.16
CA ASN A 67 -1.40 -5.43 2.58
C ASN A 67 -0.52 -6.18 3.58
N HIS A 68 -0.32 -5.64 4.79
CA HIS A 68 0.57 -6.25 5.79
C HIS A 68 0.02 -7.55 6.34
N LEU A 69 -1.28 -7.64 6.59
CA LEU A 69 -1.93 -8.89 7.02
C LEU A 69 -1.85 -9.97 5.95
N SER A 70 -2.00 -9.61 4.67
CA SER A 70 -1.83 -10.55 3.56
C SER A 70 -0.40 -11.09 3.48
N TRP A 71 0.60 -10.24 3.67
CA TRP A 71 2.00 -10.67 3.73
C TRP A 71 2.29 -11.58 4.93
N GLN A 72 1.71 -11.29 6.09
CA GLN A 72 1.80 -12.17 7.27
C GLN A 72 1.14 -13.53 7.00
N TRP A 73 -0.02 -13.52 6.35
CA TRP A 73 -0.70 -14.76 6.00
C TRP A 73 0.14 -15.61 5.04
N VAL A 74 0.72 -15.01 4.00
CA VAL A 74 1.64 -15.69 3.08
C VAL A 74 2.85 -16.26 3.83
N ALA A 75 3.41 -15.49 4.77
CA ALA A 75 4.57 -15.90 5.57
C ALA A 75 4.25 -17.04 6.56
N GLY A 76 2.97 -17.32 6.82
CA GLY A 76 2.56 -18.32 7.81
C GLY A 76 2.69 -17.85 9.26
N THR A 77 2.90 -16.56 9.53
CA THR A 77 3.02 -16.02 10.90
C THR A 77 1.67 -15.92 11.61
N GLY A 78 0.57 -15.87 10.87
CA GLY A 78 -0.80 -15.85 11.38
C GLY A 78 -1.62 -17.08 10.99
N SER A 79 -1.00 -18.06 10.31
CA SER A 79 -1.62 -19.32 9.88
C SER A 79 -0.66 -20.50 10.13
N HIS A 80 -1.20 -21.72 10.18
CA HIS A 80 -0.39 -22.91 10.44
C HIS A 80 0.43 -23.39 9.23
N LYS A 81 0.24 -22.81 8.05
CA LYS A 81 0.93 -23.19 6.82
C LYS A 81 1.36 -21.99 6.01
N PRO A 82 2.59 -22.00 5.44
CA PRO A 82 3.01 -20.99 4.48
C PRO A 82 2.18 -21.08 3.21
N TYR A 83 1.93 -19.95 2.55
CA TYR A 83 1.40 -19.97 1.19
C TYR A 83 2.53 -20.18 0.20
N LEU A 84 2.42 -21.22 -0.60
CA LEU A 84 3.39 -21.60 -1.63
C LEU A 84 2.72 -21.63 -3.01
N PHE A 85 3.51 -21.45 -4.05
CA PHE A 85 3.09 -21.57 -5.44
C PHE A 85 4.22 -22.16 -6.28
N ASN A 86 3.88 -22.76 -7.41
CA ASN A 86 4.85 -23.34 -8.31
C ASN A 86 4.59 -22.91 -9.78
N ALA A 87 5.46 -23.34 -10.70
CA ALA A 87 5.36 -22.99 -12.11
C ALA A 87 4.04 -23.45 -12.75
N ASP A 88 3.48 -24.59 -12.35
CA ASP A 88 2.20 -25.10 -12.85
C ASP A 88 1.04 -24.18 -12.43
N ASN A 89 1.06 -23.70 -11.18
CA ASN A 89 0.06 -22.75 -10.69
C ASN A 89 0.10 -21.44 -11.50
N VAL A 90 1.29 -20.93 -11.77
CA VAL A 90 1.46 -19.75 -12.63
C VAL A 90 0.94 -20.00 -14.04
N ALA A 91 1.28 -21.14 -14.63
CA ALA A 91 0.86 -21.50 -15.99
C ALA A 91 -0.66 -21.58 -16.15
N LYS A 92 -1.36 -21.93 -15.05
CA LYS A 92 -2.82 -22.03 -15.02
C LYS A 92 -3.53 -20.68 -14.97
N TYR A 93 -2.96 -19.69 -14.29
CA TYR A 93 -3.67 -18.44 -13.96
C TYR A 93 -3.05 -17.18 -14.54
N ALA A 94 -1.85 -17.26 -15.14
CA ALA A 94 -1.15 -16.10 -15.65
C ALA A 94 -0.99 -16.14 -17.19
N PRO A 95 -0.75 -14.97 -17.81
CA PRO A 95 -0.38 -14.90 -19.23
C PRO A 95 0.88 -15.72 -19.56
N ALA A 96 1.03 -16.12 -20.81
CA ALA A 96 2.16 -16.94 -21.26
C ALA A 96 3.54 -16.31 -20.95
N SER A 97 3.66 -14.98 -21.00
CA SER A 97 4.89 -14.25 -20.65
C SER A 97 5.32 -14.35 -19.19
N TRP A 98 4.43 -14.80 -18.31
CA TRP A 98 4.71 -14.98 -16.88
C TRP A 98 5.11 -16.41 -16.51
N ARG A 99 4.93 -17.35 -17.44
CA ARG A 99 5.26 -18.76 -17.20
C ARG A 99 6.73 -18.90 -16.84
N SER A 100 7.02 -19.74 -15.86
CA SER A 100 8.34 -19.84 -15.23
C SER A 100 8.87 -21.27 -15.18
N PRO A 101 8.81 -22.04 -16.30
CA PRO A 101 9.33 -23.40 -16.32
C PRO A 101 10.86 -23.39 -16.20
N GLY A 102 11.41 -24.43 -15.58
CA GLY A 102 12.85 -24.61 -15.39
C GLY A 102 13.48 -23.63 -14.41
N THR A 103 12.66 -22.86 -13.68
CA THR A 103 13.13 -21.95 -12.63
C THR A 103 13.08 -22.59 -11.25
N VAL A 104 13.60 -21.89 -10.24
CA VAL A 104 13.62 -22.34 -8.86
C VAL A 104 12.23 -22.69 -8.30
N ILE A 105 11.15 -22.11 -8.83
CA ILE A 105 9.77 -22.42 -8.45
C ILE A 105 9.14 -23.57 -9.26
N ASP A 106 9.86 -24.11 -10.23
CA ASP A 106 9.38 -25.27 -11.00
C ASP A 106 9.68 -26.57 -10.25
N GLN A 107 8.99 -26.72 -9.12
CA GLN A 107 9.14 -27.81 -8.17
C GLN A 107 7.78 -28.33 -7.71
N SER A 108 7.76 -29.53 -7.12
CA SER A 108 6.57 -30.03 -6.42
C SER A 108 6.27 -29.20 -5.17
N TYR A 109 5.00 -29.20 -4.73
CA TYR A 109 4.62 -28.52 -3.48
C TYR A 109 5.34 -29.11 -2.26
N GLU A 110 5.61 -30.42 -2.25
CA GLU A 110 6.34 -31.09 -1.18
C GLU A 110 7.78 -30.57 -1.08
N ALA A 111 8.46 -30.41 -2.22
CA ALA A 111 9.81 -29.86 -2.25
C ALA A 111 9.84 -28.39 -1.82
N LEU A 112 8.88 -27.59 -2.25
CA LEU A 112 8.76 -26.18 -1.85
C LEU A 112 8.45 -26.05 -0.36
N ASP A 113 7.60 -26.90 0.20
CA ASP A 113 7.27 -26.90 1.63
C ASP A 113 8.49 -27.27 2.48
N GLN A 114 9.21 -28.32 2.11
CA GLN A 114 10.47 -28.69 2.78
C GLN A 114 11.48 -27.53 2.73
N TRP A 115 11.58 -26.84 1.60
CA TRP A 115 12.44 -25.70 1.48
C TRP A 115 11.98 -24.48 2.30
N ALA A 116 10.67 -24.21 2.32
CA ALA A 116 10.11 -23.12 3.12
C ALA A 116 10.43 -23.26 4.62
N GLN A 117 10.52 -24.49 5.11
CA GLN A 117 10.84 -24.79 6.51
C GLN A 117 12.34 -24.61 6.84
N GLN A 118 13.23 -24.56 5.85
CA GLN A 118 14.64 -24.33 6.06
C GLN A 118 14.89 -22.83 6.29
N PRO A 119 15.74 -22.47 7.27
CA PRO A 119 16.05 -21.07 7.54
C PRO A 119 16.95 -20.42 6.49
N GLU A 120 17.73 -21.23 5.78
CA GLU A 120 18.72 -20.77 4.82
C GLU A 120 18.17 -20.75 3.40
N MET A 121 18.61 -19.76 2.63
CA MET A 121 18.32 -19.67 1.20
C MET A 121 19.17 -20.71 0.46
N ARG A 122 18.57 -21.39 -0.50
CA ARG A 122 19.31 -22.30 -1.39
C ARG A 122 20.19 -21.52 -2.38
N GLU A 123 21.37 -22.04 -2.67
CA GLU A 123 22.27 -21.43 -3.66
C GLU A 123 21.64 -21.31 -5.06
N ASP A 124 20.88 -22.31 -5.50
CA ASP A 124 20.18 -22.31 -6.78
C ASP A 124 19.06 -21.26 -6.89
N ALA A 125 18.61 -20.68 -5.77
CA ALA A 125 17.68 -19.53 -5.78
C ALA A 125 18.31 -18.26 -6.37
N LEU A 126 19.63 -18.21 -6.45
CA LEU A 126 20.40 -17.10 -7.05
C LEU A 126 20.85 -17.40 -8.50
N ILE A 127 20.64 -18.61 -8.98
CA ILE A 127 20.99 -18.97 -10.36
C ILE A 127 20.02 -18.25 -11.30
N THR A 128 20.55 -17.28 -12.01
CA THR A 128 19.79 -16.55 -13.02
C THR A 128 19.66 -17.42 -14.27
N PRO A 129 18.45 -17.80 -14.70
CA PRO A 129 18.25 -18.46 -15.99
C PRO A 129 18.81 -17.64 -17.14
N THR A 130 19.13 -18.30 -18.26
CA THR A 130 19.72 -17.68 -19.46
C THR A 130 18.87 -16.57 -20.09
N HIS A 131 17.58 -16.49 -19.77
CA HIS A 131 16.70 -15.39 -20.19
C HIS A 131 16.74 -14.26 -19.16
N ARG A 132 17.61 -13.29 -19.39
CA ARG A 132 17.60 -12.04 -18.63
C ARG A 132 16.63 -11.07 -19.28
N TYR A 133 15.58 -10.72 -18.54
CA TYR A 133 14.84 -9.50 -18.86
C TYR A 133 15.71 -8.29 -18.51
N PRO A 134 15.59 -7.17 -19.25
CA PRO A 134 16.26 -5.94 -18.85
C PRO A 134 15.83 -5.55 -17.45
N THR A 135 16.78 -5.04 -16.65
CA THR A 135 16.49 -4.51 -15.31
C THR A 135 15.55 -3.32 -15.38
N GLU A 136 14.57 -3.29 -14.50
CA GLU A 136 13.70 -2.13 -14.33
C GLU A 136 14.31 -1.20 -13.24
N PRO A 137 14.47 0.09 -13.53
CA PRO A 137 14.83 1.02 -12.48
C PRO A 137 13.68 1.09 -11.46
N GLU A 138 14.03 0.85 -10.19
CA GLU A 138 13.07 1.00 -9.11
C GLU A 138 12.66 2.49 -8.97
N PRO A 139 11.36 2.83 -9.08
CA PRO A 139 10.91 4.17 -8.78
C PRO A 139 11.19 4.50 -7.31
N PRO A 140 11.72 5.69 -6.99
CA PRO A 140 11.98 6.05 -5.60
C PRO A 140 10.69 6.13 -4.79
N LEU A 141 10.74 5.70 -3.53
CA LEU A 141 9.71 5.95 -2.56
C LEU A 141 10.00 7.27 -1.84
N LEU A 142 9.06 8.20 -1.92
CA LEU A 142 9.20 9.57 -1.44
C LEU A 142 8.41 9.76 -0.14
N SER A 143 9.07 10.27 0.89
CA SER A 143 8.43 10.66 2.16
C SER A 143 7.84 12.07 2.13
N THR A 144 8.11 12.82 1.05
CA THR A 144 7.56 14.14 0.79
C THR A 144 6.96 14.19 -0.61
N PRO A 145 5.90 14.97 -0.84
CA PRO A 145 5.27 15.05 -2.16
C PRO A 145 6.22 15.66 -3.20
N PRO A 146 6.12 15.21 -4.47
CA PRO A 146 6.80 15.87 -5.58
C PRO A 146 6.45 17.38 -5.64
N GLN A 147 7.43 18.23 -5.89
CA GLN A 147 7.21 19.68 -6.00
C GLN A 147 6.20 20.03 -7.10
N SER A 148 6.12 19.25 -8.16
CA SER A 148 5.17 19.39 -9.26
C SER A 148 3.70 19.41 -8.83
N LEU A 149 3.37 18.82 -7.66
CA LEU A 149 2.01 18.81 -7.12
C LEU A 149 1.57 20.15 -6.52
N GLY A 150 2.50 21.10 -6.31
CA GLY A 150 2.17 22.44 -5.88
C GLY A 150 1.49 22.55 -4.52
N MET A 151 1.66 21.55 -3.65
CA MET A 151 1.09 21.57 -2.30
C MET A 151 1.66 22.72 -1.48
N LYS A 152 0.84 23.26 -0.60
CA LYS A 152 1.20 24.43 0.22
C LYS A 152 1.57 24.01 1.64
N ALA A 153 2.43 24.81 2.27
CA ALA A 153 2.58 24.70 3.72
C ALA A 153 1.27 25.13 4.42
N PRO A 154 0.90 24.52 5.56
CA PRO A 154 -0.27 24.92 6.33
C PRO A 154 -0.20 26.39 6.72
N LYS A 155 -1.28 27.16 6.48
CA LYS A 155 -1.36 28.59 6.80
C LYS A 155 -2.66 28.89 7.57
N PRO A 156 -2.59 29.52 8.74
CA PRO A 156 -3.78 29.96 9.47
C PRO A 156 -4.72 30.84 8.64
N ALA A 157 -4.18 31.68 7.76
CA ALA A 157 -4.95 32.57 6.90
C ALA A 157 -5.91 31.85 5.95
N ASP A 158 -5.61 30.61 5.55
CA ASP A 158 -6.46 29.83 4.64
C ASP A 158 -7.79 29.41 5.31
N VAL A 159 -7.83 29.34 6.64
CA VAL A 159 -8.94 28.77 7.42
C VAL A 159 -9.49 29.69 8.54
N ALA A 160 -8.89 30.86 8.73
CA ALA A 160 -9.21 31.76 9.84
C ALA A 160 -10.70 32.12 9.89
N GLY A 161 -11.37 31.78 11.02
CA GLY A 161 -12.78 32.03 11.25
C GLY A 161 -13.75 31.22 10.39
N ARG A 162 -13.27 30.24 9.61
CA ARG A 162 -14.09 29.47 8.67
C ARG A 162 -14.48 28.11 9.25
N HIS A 163 -15.60 27.57 8.77
CA HIS A 163 -15.89 26.15 8.90
C HIS A 163 -15.02 25.37 7.91
N VAL A 164 -14.34 24.34 8.39
CA VAL A 164 -13.38 23.57 7.60
C VAL A 164 -13.82 22.12 7.51
N TRP A 165 -13.81 21.56 6.32
CA TRP A 165 -13.86 20.12 6.08
C TRP A 165 -12.48 19.64 5.63
N LEU A 166 -11.88 18.71 6.40
CA LEU A 166 -10.60 18.11 6.05
C LEU A 166 -10.80 16.89 5.16
N VAL A 167 -10.07 16.87 4.06
CA VAL A 167 -9.92 15.72 3.19
C VAL A 167 -8.53 15.16 3.36
N HIS A 168 -8.42 13.88 3.61
CA HIS A 168 -7.17 13.14 3.72
C HIS A 168 -7.12 11.98 2.72
N PRO A 169 -5.98 11.31 2.48
CA PRO A 169 -5.84 10.27 1.45
C PRO A 169 -6.82 9.10 1.53
N TRP A 170 -7.51 8.92 2.64
CA TRP A 170 -8.42 7.79 2.89
C TRP A 170 -9.90 8.21 2.94
N ASN A 171 -10.24 9.47 2.66
CA ASN A 171 -11.63 9.94 2.52
C ASN A 171 -11.84 10.74 1.23
N LEU A 172 -11.44 10.17 0.10
CA LEU A 172 -11.50 10.80 -1.22
C LEU A 172 -12.83 10.55 -1.96
N GLY A 173 -13.86 10.12 -1.26
CA GLY A 173 -15.24 10.04 -1.78
C GLY A 173 -15.83 11.42 -2.05
N ASP A 174 -17.11 11.45 -2.40
CA ASP A 174 -17.82 12.71 -2.58
C ASP A 174 -17.97 13.44 -1.23
N LEU A 175 -17.95 14.77 -1.29
CA LEU A 175 -18.13 15.59 -0.10
C LEU A 175 -19.55 15.42 0.46
N PRO A 176 -19.74 15.50 1.79
CA PRO A 176 -21.06 15.45 2.38
C PRO A 176 -21.98 16.55 1.82
N THR A 177 -23.19 16.20 1.44
CA THR A 177 -24.19 17.14 0.90
C THR A 177 -24.70 18.13 1.96
N THR A 178 -24.42 17.84 3.24
CA THR A 178 -24.77 18.67 4.40
C THR A 178 -23.81 19.82 4.66
N LEU A 179 -22.68 19.90 3.95
CA LEU A 179 -21.73 21.01 4.12
C LEU A 179 -22.36 22.32 3.67
N SER A 180 -22.19 23.35 4.49
CA SER A 180 -22.61 24.72 4.11
C SER A 180 -21.74 25.24 2.96
N GLN A 181 -22.29 26.16 2.15
CA GLN A 181 -21.56 26.76 1.04
C GLN A 181 -20.33 27.56 1.47
N ASP A 182 -20.27 27.99 2.71
CA ASP A 182 -19.15 28.75 3.29
C ASP A 182 -18.03 27.85 3.79
N THR A 183 -18.21 26.53 3.79
CA THR A 183 -17.22 25.57 4.28
C THR A 183 -16.01 25.56 3.36
N VAL A 184 -14.82 25.75 3.91
CA VAL A 184 -13.55 25.59 3.20
C VAL A 184 -13.15 24.14 3.24
N VAL A 185 -12.92 23.54 2.08
CA VAL A 185 -12.40 22.18 1.97
C VAL A 185 -10.88 22.22 1.86
N VAL A 186 -10.20 21.61 2.82
CA VAL A 186 -8.73 21.58 2.90
C VAL A 186 -8.26 20.14 2.79
N GLY A 187 -7.43 19.84 1.80
CA GLY A 187 -6.73 18.58 1.70
C GLY A 187 -5.49 18.57 2.58
N VAL A 188 -5.23 17.48 3.26
CA VAL A 188 -4.05 17.35 4.13
C VAL A 188 -3.26 16.08 3.87
N PHE A 189 -1.94 16.24 3.73
CA PHE A 189 -0.98 15.16 3.78
C PHE A 189 -0.09 15.35 5.01
N VAL A 190 -0.12 14.38 5.91
CA VAL A 190 0.62 14.43 7.18
C VAL A 190 2.00 13.83 6.98
N ASN A 191 3.04 14.66 7.08
CA ASN A 191 4.42 14.24 6.86
C ASN A 191 4.85 13.10 7.79
N ASP A 192 4.40 13.14 9.05
CA ASP A 192 4.68 12.10 10.05
C ASP A 192 4.26 10.70 9.58
N PHE A 193 3.14 10.58 8.87
CA PHE A 193 2.72 9.31 8.26
C PHE A 193 3.68 8.88 7.14
N HIS A 194 4.01 9.81 6.23
CA HIS A 194 4.82 9.49 5.05
C HIS A 194 6.29 9.27 5.35
N GLN A 195 6.79 9.75 6.50
CA GLN A 195 8.13 9.37 7.00
C GLN A 195 8.20 7.87 7.31
N ALA A 196 7.14 7.30 7.86
CA ALA A 196 7.07 5.86 8.15
C ALA A 196 6.68 5.03 6.92
N PHE A 197 5.84 5.58 6.05
CA PHE A 197 5.25 4.89 4.88
C PHE A 197 5.37 5.77 3.63
N PRO A 198 6.57 5.84 3.02
CA PRO A 198 6.79 6.62 1.82
C PRO A 198 6.05 6.01 0.61
N TRP A 199 5.70 6.85 -0.36
CA TRP A 199 4.97 6.48 -1.56
C TRP A 199 5.77 6.72 -2.84
N SER A 200 5.50 5.93 -3.87
CA SER A 200 5.97 6.21 -5.22
C SER A 200 5.38 7.52 -5.75
N GLU A 201 6.09 8.18 -6.66
CA GLU A 201 5.62 9.39 -7.32
C GLU A 201 4.24 9.18 -7.97
N GLY A 202 4.02 8.02 -8.62
CA GLY A 202 2.73 7.66 -9.21
C GLY A 202 1.59 7.64 -8.21
N ARG A 203 1.83 7.11 -7.00
CA ARG A 203 0.84 7.11 -5.93
C ARG A 203 0.55 8.52 -5.41
N TRP A 204 1.57 9.35 -5.22
CA TRP A 204 1.40 10.75 -4.85
C TRP A 204 0.52 11.49 -5.85
N HIS A 205 0.79 11.36 -7.14
CA HIS A 205 -0.02 11.97 -8.20
C HIS A 205 -1.45 11.45 -8.23
N PHE A 206 -1.64 10.14 -8.10
CA PHE A 206 -2.96 9.53 -8.10
C PHE A 206 -3.86 10.06 -6.98
N VAL A 207 -3.37 10.08 -5.76
CA VAL A 207 -4.13 10.56 -4.59
C VAL A 207 -4.33 12.08 -4.65
N ALA A 208 -3.29 12.84 -4.98
CA ALA A 208 -3.35 14.30 -5.05
C ALA A 208 -4.30 14.79 -6.15
N SER A 209 -4.40 14.12 -7.28
CA SER A 209 -5.33 14.46 -8.37
C SER A 209 -6.78 14.40 -7.90
N ARG A 210 -7.16 13.35 -7.18
CA ARG A 210 -8.52 13.24 -6.64
C ARG A 210 -8.76 14.26 -5.53
N MET A 211 -7.79 14.48 -4.66
CA MET A 211 -7.90 15.48 -3.59
C MET A 211 -8.05 16.90 -4.15
N ALA A 212 -7.34 17.22 -5.23
CA ALA A 212 -7.43 18.52 -5.90
C ALA A 212 -8.82 18.78 -6.51
N ALA A 213 -9.56 17.74 -6.88
CA ALA A 213 -10.94 17.87 -7.35
C ALA A 213 -11.94 18.17 -6.21
N LEU A 214 -11.56 17.94 -4.95
CA LEU A 214 -12.41 18.12 -3.77
C LEU A 214 -12.05 19.38 -2.97
N ALA A 215 -10.75 19.67 -2.85
CA ALA A 215 -10.22 20.68 -1.93
C ALA A 215 -9.84 21.98 -2.66
N SER A 216 -10.08 23.12 -2.02
CA SER A 216 -9.65 24.43 -2.52
C SER A 216 -8.18 24.71 -2.26
N VAL A 217 -7.59 24.08 -1.27
CA VAL A 217 -6.15 24.11 -0.96
C VAL A 217 -5.71 22.75 -0.44
N ILE A 218 -4.50 22.34 -0.80
CA ILE A 218 -3.90 21.11 -0.29
C ILE A 218 -2.65 21.48 0.51
N TRP A 219 -2.65 21.08 1.75
CA TRP A 219 -1.53 21.25 2.67
C TRP A 219 -0.68 19.99 2.76
N HIS A 220 0.62 20.20 2.85
CA HIS A 220 1.58 19.20 3.26
C HIS A 220 2.42 19.77 4.41
N GLY A 221 2.49 19.06 5.52
CA GLY A 221 3.25 19.50 6.69
C GLY A 221 3.30 18.41 7.77
N ASP A 222 4.11 18.68 8.80
CA ASP A 222 4.08 17.87 10.00
C ASP A 222 2.79 18.09 10.79
N ALA A 223 2.46 17.15 11.65
CA ALA A 223 1.22 17.16 12.42
C ALA A 223 1.08 18.42 13.29
N ALA A 224 2.18 18.90 13.86
CA ALA A 224 2.17 20.07 14.74
C ALA A 224 1.87 21.37 13.96
N THR A 225 2.45 21.52 12.78
CA THR A 225 2.24 22.68 11.90
C THR A 225 0.79 22.71 11.38
N ILE A 226 0.25 21.55 10.97
CA ILE A 226 -1.16 21.44 10.56
C ILE A 226 -2.08 21.81 11.72
N GLU A 227 -1.85 21.25 12.92
CA GLU A 227 -2.63 21.54 14.11
C GLU A 227 -2.62 23.03 14.44
N ALA A 228 -1.46 23.67 14.40
CA ALA A 228 -1.31 25.09 14.67
C ALA A 228 -2.12 25.97 13.69
N ALA A 229 -2.10 25.62 12.40
CA ALA A 229 -2.89 26.33 11.39
C ALA A 229 -4.40 26.17 11.61
N LEU A 230 -4.86 24.96 11.94
CA LEU A 230 -6.28 24.65 12.16
C LEU A 230 -6.88 25.35 13.40
N LYS A 231 -6.07 25.75 14.38
CA LYS A 231 -6.55 26.49 15.58
C LYS A 231 -7.23 27.81 15.26
N SER A 232 -6.96 28.40 14.11
CA SER A 232 -7.61 29.64 13.66
C SER A 232 -9.00 29.40 13.02
N ALA A 233 -9.35 28.17 12.70
CA ALA A 233 -10.66 27.82 12.15
C ALA A 233 -11.78 28.00 13.19
N HIS A 234 -13.00 28.29 12.72
CA HIS A 234 -14.19 28.30 13.58
C HIS A 234 -14.57 26.89 14.02
N SER A 235 -14.56 25.96 13.08
CA SER A 235 -14.77 24.52 13.34
C SER A 235 -14.01 23.67 12.31
N VAL A 236 -13.64 22.46 12.70
CA VAL A 236 -12.98 21.50 11.81
C VAL A 236 -13.73 20.18 11.91
N GLN A 237 -14.10 19.64 10.76
CA GLN A 237 -14.78 18.35 10.62
C GLN A 237 -14.04 17.48 9.60
N SER A 238 -14.15 16.17 9.72
CA SER A 238 -13.60 15.20 8.78
C SER A 238 -14.29 13.85 8.92
N THR A 239 -13.92 12.91 8.06
CA THR A 239 -14.26 11.49 8.22
C THR A 239 -13.14 10.78 8.95
N ASP A 240 -13.47 9.95 9.95
CA ASP A 240 -12.48 9.17 10.70
C ASP A 240 -11.81 8.12 9.83
N ASP A 241 -10.49 7.94 10.03
CA ASP A 241 -9.73 6.86 9.44
C ASP A 241 -8.52 6.49 10.31
N LEU A 242 -8.24 5.18 10.40
CA LEU A 242 -7.18 4.63 11.27
C LEU A 242 -5.78 5.17 10.95
N HIS A 243 -5.49 5.48 9.69
CA HIS A 243 -4.17 5.96 9.26
C HIS A 243 -3.83 7.35 9.83
N VAL A 244 -4.85 8.19 10.01
CA VAL A 244 -4.69 9.59 10.45
C VAL A 244 -5.32 9.86 11.81
N ARG A 245 -6.04 8.91 12.37
CA ARG A 245 -6.72 9.04 13.69
C ARG A 245 -5.82 9.56 14.81
N PRO A 246 -4.53 9.19 14.92
CA PRO A 246 -3.65 9.69 15.97
C PRO A 246 -3.57 11.23 16.04
N TRP A 247 -3.73 11.87 14.89
CA TRP A 247 -3.73 13.34 14.78
C TRP A 247 -5.14 13.91 14.63
N LEU A 248 -5.92 13.31 13.73
CA LEU A 248 -7.24 13.80 13.34
C LEU A 248 -8.22 13.92 14.53
N SER A 249 -8.16 13.00 15.51
CA SER A 249 -8.97 13.04 16.71
C SER A 249 -8.76 14.30 17.58
N ARG A 250 -7.62 14.97 17.43
CA ARG A 250 -7.32 16.24 18.11
C ARG A 250 -7.68 17.46 17.29
N TRP A 251 -7.74 17.31 15.95
CA TRP A 251 -7.92 18.41 15.02
C TRP A 251 -9.37 18.67 14.65
N ALA A 252 -10.17 17.61 14.58
CA ALA A 252 -11.48 17.64 13.98
C ALA A 252 -12.51 16.85 14.76
N GLN A 253 -13.76 17.28 14.64
CA GLN A 253 -14.90 16.44 14.95
C GLN A 253 -15.09 15.47 13.80
N CYS A 254 -14.92 14.18 14.06
CA CYS A 254 -14.92 13.15 13.02
C CYS A 254 -16.27 12.43 12.93
N GLU A 255 -16.76 12.30 11.72
CA GLU A 255 -17.85 11.38 11.38
C GLU A 255 -17.29 9.98 11.14
N PRO A 256 -18.05 8.91 11.47
CA PRO A 256 -17.64 7.56 11.13
C PRO A 256 -17.44 7.39 9.61
N ALA A 257 -16.43 6.63 9.22
CA ALA A 257 -16.28 6.24 7.81
C ALA A 257 -17.51 5.43 7.36
N PRO A 258 -18.02 5.65 6.14
CA PRO A 258 -19.08 4.83 5.58
C PRO A 258 -18.66 3.36 5.54
N THR A 259 -19.50 2.45 5.99
CA THR A 259 -19.26 1.02 5.96
C THR A 259 -20.21 0.36 4.96
N LEU A 260 -19.69 -0.60 4.17
CA LEU A 260 -20.51 -1.40 3.24
C LEU A 260 -21.41 -2.40 3.95
N PHE A 261 -21.02 -2.80 5.18
CA PHE A 261 -21.70 -3.83 5.94
C PHE A 261 -21.88 -3.38 7.39
N PRO A 262 -22.93 -3.87 8.09
CA PRO A 262 -23.10 -3.60 9.50
C PRO A 262 -21.89 -4.06 10.34
N ALA A 263 -21.63 -3.37 11.43
CA ALA A 263 -20.64 -3.82 12.39
C ALA A 263 -21.06 -5.17 13.01
N VAL A 264 -20.10 -6.06 13.22
CA VAL A 264 -20.30 -7.34 13.88
C VAL A 264 -19.69 -7.26 15.27
N ASP A 265 -20.55 -7.35 16.31
CA ASP A 265 -20.18 -7.18 17.73
C ASP A 265 -19.53 -8.44 18.35
N ARG A 266 -19.00 -9.34 17.52
CA ARG A 266 -18.31 -10.55 17.99
C ARG A 266 -16.92 -10.64 17.38
N ARG A 267 -16.00 -11.28 18.10
CA ARG A 267 -14.72 -11.66 17.53
C ARG A 267 -14.93 -12.67 16.41
N CYS A 268 -14.37 -12.39 15.24
CA CYS A 268 -14.36 -13.30 14.09
C CYS A 268 -12.90 -13.61 13.75
N ASP A 269 -12.57 -14.91 13.75
CA ASP A 269 -11.22 -15.38 13.41
C ASP A 269 -11.09 -15.78 11.94
N SER A 270 -12.19 -15.66 11.15
CA SER A 270 -12.22 -15.85 9.72
C SER A 270 -13.30 -15.01 9.04
N PHE A 271 -13.15 -14.79 7.73
CA PHE A 271 -14.18 -14.13 6.93
C PHE A 271 -15.54 -14.84 7.00
N SER A 272 -15.54 -16.17 6.97
CA SER A 272 -16.77 -16.96 7.06
C SER A 272 -17.50 -16.76 8.38
N GLN A 273 -16.77 -16.61 9.48
CA GLN A 273 -17.39 -16.30 10.80
C GLN A 273 -17.93 -14.86 10.85
N TRP A 274 -17.31 -13.94 10.15
CA TRP A 274 -17.78 -12.57 10.06
C TRP A 274 -19.03 -12.46 9.18
N TRP A 275 -19.08 -13.23 8.08
CA TRP A 275 -20.16 -13.20 7.10
C TRP A 275 -21.43 -13.96 7.57
N ALA A 276 -21.29 -14.95 8.43
CA ALA A 276 -22.42 -15.74 8.98
C ALA A 276 -23.11 -14.99 10.13
#